data_4adc7b13f3ffd096e730a372b9e4a1fb
#
_entry.id   4adc7b13f3ffd096e730a372b9e4a1fb
#
_cell.length_a   1.000
_cell.length_b   1.000
_cell.length_c   1.000
_cell.angle_alpha   90.00
_cell.angle_beta   90.00
_cell.angle_gamma   90.00
#
_symmetry.space_group_name_H-M   'P 1'
#
loop_
_entity.id
_entity.type
_entity.pdbx_description
1 polymer ?
#
loop_
_entity_poly.entity_id
_entity_poly.type
_entity_poly.pdbx_seq_one_letter_code
_entity_poly.pdbx_strand_id
1 'polypeptide(L)'
;NKMSGSVDADYYKQLSEDKSKPLLNWATQSQTAPGSVFKVCTSIAGLDTGILGPGTAFYCSGSFNKVTPSPRCWRLSGHGTETVTTAIRDSCNVFFYNVGWNLACSKDGNYNSTYGTSIMQKYAEELGLATTAGIEIDEKTPHASNISSIQSAIGQGTHQYSCLNLARYVTTIANTGTCYNLTLVDKITDAEGNLVRDNSAEVSNTVDVSSTTWSLVHTGMQMAGETYAKLNQLGYKIAAKTGTAQERTTEPDHATIISFAPYDNPEVAVAVVMPNGYASSSAIETAANVYKSYYGADEA
;
A
#
# COMPACT_ATOMS: atom_id res chain seq x y z
N ASN A 1 -12.31 22.42 -24.87
CA ASN A 1 -12.64 21.69 -23.64
C ASN A 1 -14.03 22.16 -23.12
N LYS A 2 -15.04 21.25 -23.10
CA LYS A 2 -16.41 21.55 -22.68
C LYS A 2 -16.55 21.92 -21.21
N MET A 3 -15.50 21.70 -20.41
CA MET A 3 -15.44 22.03 -18.98
C MET A 3 -14.60 23.27 -18.70
N SER A 4 -14.06 23.93 -19.74
CA SER A 4 -13.27 25.16 -19.62
C SER A 4 -14.18 26.37 -19.85
N GLY A 5 -14.28 27.26 -18.88
CA GLY A 5 -15.18 28.42 -18.91
C GLY A 5 -16.55 28.12 -18.32
N SER A 6 -17.64 28.41 -19.01
CA SER A 6 -18.99 28.04 -18.58
C SER A 6 -19.23 26.54 -18.82
N VAL A 7 -19.65 25.82 -17.79
CA VAL A 7 -19.96 24.40 -17.88
C VAL A 7 -21.25 24.23 -18.71
N ASP A 8 -21.18 23.41 -19.77
CA ASP A 8 -22.37 22.97 -20.51
C ASP A 8 -23.23 22.09 -19.60
N ALA A 9 -24.45 22.53 -19.28
CA ALA A 9 -25.33 21.87 -18.32
C ALA A 9 -25.74 20.45 -18.77
N ASP A 10 -25.96 20.23 -20.06
CA ASP A 10 -26.33 18.91 -20.59
C ASP A 10 -25.13 17.95 -20.53
N TYR A 11 -23.94 18.44 -20.85
CA TYR A 11 -22.71 17.64 -20.72
C TYR A 11 -22.39 17.31 -19.26
N TYR A 12 -22.55 18.28 -18.34
CA TYR A 12 -22.37 18.00 -16.90
C TYR A 12 -23.37 16.96 -16.40
N LYS A 13 -24.63 17.05 -16.81
CA LYS A 13 -25.65 16.07 -16.48
C LYS A 13 -25.27 14.68 -17.00
N GLN A 14 -24.80 14.58 -18.26
CA GLN A 14 -24.32 13.33 -18.83
C GLN A 14 -23.19 12.72 -17.98
N LEU A 15 -22.21 13.52 -17.57
CA LEU A 15 -21.08 13.06 -16.73
C LEU A 15 -21.56 12.65 -15.32
N SER A 16 -22.51 13.37 -14.74
CA SER A 16 -23.03 13.08 -13.39
C SER A 16 -23.86 11.80 -13.33
N GLU A 17 -24.53 11.43 -14.42
CA GLU A 17 -25.32 10.21 -14.57
C GLU A 17 -24.50 9.01 -15.07
N ASP A 18 -23.26 9.23 -15.50
CA ASP A 18 -22.38 8.18 -16.02
C ASP A 18 -21.96 7.21 -14.89
N LYS A 19 -22.23 5.92 -15.11
CA LYS A 19 -21.90 4.85 -14.15
C LYS A 19 -20.40 4.73 -13.87
N SER A 20 -19.53 5.17 -14.79
CA SER A 20 -18.08 5.22 -14.58
C SER A 20 -17.64 6.30 -13.60
N LYS A 21 -18.55 7.19 -13.17
CA LYS A 21 -18.31 8.29 -12.24
C LYS A 21 -17.10 9.17 -12.61
N PRO A 22 -17.05 9.72 -13.84
CA PRO A 22 -15.89 10.49 -14.31
C PRO A 22 -15.66 11.80 -13.55
N LEU A 23 -16.64 12.27 -12.78
CA LEU A 23 -16.49 13.45 -11.91
C LEU A 23 -15.94 13.12 -10.52
N LEU A 24 -15.84 11.84 -10.15
CA LEU A 24 -15.24 11.44 -8.89
C LEU A 24 -13.71 11.58 -8.96
N ASN A 25 -13.13 12.21 -7.96
CA ASN A 25 -11.67 12.12 -7.77
C ASN A 25 -11.31 10.73 -7.23
N TRP A 26 -11.00 9.81 -8.11
CA TRP A 26 -10.69 8.43 -7.77
C TRP A 26 -9.46 8.31 -6.87
N ALA A 27 -8.50 9.23 -6.97
CA ALA A 27 -7.27 9.19 -6.18
C ALA A 27 -7.51 9.48 -4.69
N THR A 28 -8.47 10.38 -4.37
CA THR A 28 -8.68 10.86 -3.00
C THR A 28 -9.98 10.36 -2.38
N GLN A 29 -10.99 10.03 -3.19
CA GLN A 29 -12.34 9.72 -2.72
C GLN A 29 -12.79 8.28 -2.96
N SER A 30 -12.12 7.52 -3.83
CA SER A 30 -12.39 6.08 -3.98
C SER A 30 -11.52 5.29 -3.00
N GLN A 31 -12.13 4.35 -2.31
CA GLN A 31 -11.44 3.49 -1.35
C GLN A 31 -11.67 2.02 -1.70
N THR A 32 -10.62 1.22 -1.57
CA THR A 32 -10.65 -0.22 -1.79
C THR A 32 -9.84 -0.92 -0.70
N ALA A 33 -10.05 -2.22 -0.54
CA ALA A 33 -9.17 -3.06 0.26
C ALA A 33 -7.77 -3.06 -0.37
N PRO A 34 -6.69 -2.91 0.42
CA PRO A 34 -5.32 -2.80 -0.11
C PRO A 34 -4.78 -4.14 -0.61
N GLY A 35 -5.36 -5.25 -0.16
CA GLY A 35 -4.79 -6.57 -0.41
C GLY A 35 -3.35 -6.68 0.07
N SER A 36 -2.54 -7.44 -0.66
CA SER A 36 -1.18 -7.79 -0.24
C SER A 36 -0.20 -6.63 -0.07
N VAL A 37 -0.52 -5.38 -0.43
CA VAL A 37 0.34 -4.23 -0.10
C VAL A 37 0.33 -3.93 1.41
N PHE A 38 -0.72 -4.33 2.13
CA PHE A 38 -0.79 -4.21 3.59
C PHE A 38 0.20 -5.14 4.32
N LYS A 39 0.68 -6.21 3.68
CA LYS A 39 1.67 -7.13 4.25
C LYS A 39 2.96 -6.43 4.69
N VAL A 40 3.30 -5.31 4.08
CA VAL A 40 4.45 -4.49 4.49
C VAL A 40 4.20 -3.89 5.89
N CYS A 41 3.01 -3.34 6.15
CA CYS A 41 2.59 -2.87 7.48
C CYS A 41 2.61 -4.03 8.50
N THR A 42 2.04 -5.18 8.13
CA THR A 42 2.04 -6.38 8.97
C THR A 42 3.45 -6.88 9.29
N SER A 43 4.40 -6.74 8.34
CA SER A 43 5.80 -7.08 8.57
C SER A 43 6.45 -6.17 9.59
N ILE A 44 6.23 -4.86 9.48
CA ILE A 44 6.75 -3.85 10.42
C ILE A 44 6.18 -4.12 11.81
N ALA A 45 4.86 -4.30 11.93
CA ALA A 45 4.20 -4.64 13.18
C ALA A 45 4.75 -5.93 13.82
N GLY A 46 4.93 -6.99 13.02
CA GLY A 46 5.46 -8.26 13.48
C GLY A 46 6.91 -8.19 13.95
N LEU A 47 7.74 -7.42 13.25
CA LEU A 47 9.16 -7.25 13.60
C LEU A 47 9.33 -6.38 14.85
N ASP A 48 8.62 -5.28 14.94
CA ASP A 48 8.75 -4.33 16.05
C ASP A 48 8.18 -4.89 17.36
N THR A 49 7.09 -5.65 17.29
CA THR A 49 6.52 -6.34 18.47
C THR A 49 7.31 -7.59 18.90
N GLY A 50 8.36 -7.96 18.18
CA GLY A 50 9.16 -9.16 18.46
C GLY A 50 8.50 -10.50 18.08
N ILE A 51 7.31 -10.47 17.44
CA ILE A 51 6.65 -11.67 16.89
C ILE A 51 7.48 -12.28 15.76
N LEU A 52 8.18 -11.41 15.01
CA LEU A 52 9.16 -11.79 14.00
C LEU A 52 10.53 -11.31 14.44
N GLY A 53 11.55 -12.16 14.20
CA GLY A 53 12.94 -11.76 14.18
C GLY A 53 13.54 -12.02 12.80
N PRO A 54 14.78 -11.60 12.54
CA PRO A 54 15.44 -11.79 11.23
C PRO A 54 15.46 -13.24 10.74
N GLY A 55 15.52 -14.21 11.66
CA GLY A 55 15.53 -15.65 11.37
C GLY A 55 14.18 -16.35 11.54
N THR A 56 13.11 -15.63 11.90
CA THR A 56 11.80 -16.27 12.05
C THR A 56 11.29 -16.76 10.71
N ALA A 57 10.94 -18.04 10.66
CA ALA A 57 10.46 -18.68 9.46
C ALA A 57 9.18 -19.48 9.72
N PHE A 58 8.27 -19.50 8.74
CA PHE A 58 7.07 -20.32 8.74
C PHE A 58 7.02 -21.17 7.48
N TYR A 59 6.56 -22.42 7.62
CA TYR A 59 6.36 -23.30 6.48
C TYR A 59 4.99 -23.08 5.83
N CYS A 60 4.96 -22.79 4.56
CA CYS A 60 3.76 -22.65 3.75
C CYS A 60 3.49 -23.93 2.96
N SER A 61 2.50 -24.71 3.39
CA SER A 61 1.99 -25.89 2.67
C SER A 61 0.87 -25.57 1.69
N GLY A 62 0.52 -24.29 1.50
CA GLY A 62 -0.62 -23.86 0.68
C GLY A 62 -1.90 -23.56 1.47
N SER A 63 -1.97 -23.92 2.76
CA SER A 63 -3.09 -23.60 3.65
C SER A 63 -2.65 -23.30 5.06
N PHE A 64 -3.45 -22.51 5.79
CA PHE A 64 -3.25 -22.17 7.21
C PHE A 64 -4.25 -22.95 8.06
N ASN A 65 -3.76 -23.94 8.81
CA ASN A 65 -4.60 -24.97 9.44
C ASN A 65 -4.89 -24.73 10.93
N LYS A 66 -4.59 -23.54 11.48
CA LYS A 66 -4.90 -23.20 12.87
C LYS A 66 -6.37 -22.79 13.09
N VAL A 67 -7.13 -22.58 12.00
CA VAL A 67 -8.54 -22.19 12.04
C VAL A 67 -9.37 -22.98 11.03
N THR A 68 -10.69 -23.04 11.25
CA THR A 68 -11.64 -23.70 10.36
C THR A 68 -12.73 -22.71 9.95
N PRO A 69 -13.02 -22.52 8.64
CA PRO A 69 -12.31 -23.11 7.50
C PRO A 69 -10.87 -22.61 7.37
N SER A 70 -9.97 -23.46 6.86
CA SER A 70 -8.56 -23.12 6.68
C SER A 70 -8.37 -22.19 5.48
N PRO A 71 -7.92 -20.93 5.67
CA PRO A 71 -7.68 -20.03 4.56
C PRO A 71 -6.45 -20.46 3.75
N ARG A 72 -6.50 -20.25 2.42
CA ARG A 72 -5.51 -20.74 1.50
C ARG A 72 -4.49 -19.68 1.09
N CYS A 73 -3.28 -20.13 0.77
CA CYS A 73 -2.33 -19.33 0.02
C CYS A 73 -2.76 -19.23 -1.44
N TRP A 74 -2.37 -18.16 -2.13
CA TRP A 74 -2.59 -18.05 -3.57
C TRP A 74 -1.85 -19.15 -4.35
N ARG A 75 -0.67 -19.57 -3.84
CA ARG A 75 0.06 -20.73 -4.34
C ARG A 75 -0.40 -21.98 -3.58
N LEU A 76 -1.29 -22.75 -4.18
CA LEU A 76 -1.94 -23.89 -3.52
C LEU A 76 -0.96 -25.03 -3.16
N SER A 77 0.15 -25.17 -3.91
CA SER A 77 1.23 -26.13 -3.59
C SER A 77 2.14 -25.65 -2.44
N GLY A 78 1.93 -24.44 -1.94
CA GLY A 78 2.77 -23.81 -0.92
C GLY A 78 4.06 -23.20 -1.47
N HIS A 79 4.67 -22.36 -0.66
CA HIS A 79 5.97 -21.73 -0.95
C HIS A 79 7.15 -22.43 -0.27
N GLY A 80 6.87 -23.40 0.63
CA GLY A 80 7.91 -23.97 1.48
C GLY A 80 8.21 -23.06 2.68
N THR A 81 9.48 -23.03 3.09
CA THR A 81 9.91 -22.21 4.24
C THR A 81 10.15 -20.78 3.82
N GLU A 82 9.44 -19.86 4.48
CA GLU A 82 9.48 -18.42 4.23
C GLU A 82 9.98 -17.66 5.45
N THR A 83 10.86 -16.69 5.24
CA THR A 83 11.18 -15.61 6.19
C THR A 83 10.39 -14.36 5.85
N VAL A 84 10.45 -13.31 6.66
CA VAL A 84 9.73 -12.05 6.37
C VAL A 84 10.10 -11.48 4.99
N THR A 85 11.39 -11.52 4.64
CA THR A 85 11.92 -10.98 3.38
C THR A 85 11.37 -11.75 2.16
N THR A 86 11.47 -13.10 2.21
CA THR A 86 10.95 -13.94 1.12
C THR A 86 9.43 -13.93 1.06
N ALA A 87 8.75 -13.84 2.20
CA ALA A 87 7.28 -13.75 2.27
C ALA A 87 6.74 -12.44 1.68
N ILE A 88 7.48 -11.32 1.80
CA ILE A 88 7.15 -10.06 1.10
C ILE A 88 7.32 -10.27 -0.41
N ARG A 89 8.46 -10.82 -0.87
CA ARG A 89 8.74 -11.12 -2.27
C ARG A 89 7.65 -11.99 -2.88
N ASP A 90 7.37 -13.14 -2.27
CA ASP A 90 6.48 -14.17 -2.80
C ASP A 90 5.01 -13.91 -2.46
N SER A 91 4.75 -12.83 -1.70
CA SER A 91 3.39 -12.50 -1.24
C SER A 91 2.70 -13.66 -0.51
N CYS A 92 3.42 -14.42 0.32
CA CYS A 92 2.93 -15.65 0.94
C CYS A 92 1.83 -15.38 1.97
N ASN A 93 0.58 -15.77 1.68
CA ASN A 93 -0.53 -15.56 2.60
C ASN A 93 -0.34 -16.34 3.92
N VAL A 94 0.12 -17.59 3.84
CA VAL A 94 0.27 -18.45 5.04
C VAL A 94 1.29 -17.87 6.02
N PHE A 95 2.37 -17.27 5.53
CA PHE A 95 3.30 -16.55 6.40
C PHE A 95 2.58 -15.44 7.18
N PHE A 96 1.84 -14.59 6.49
CA PHE A 96 1.15 -13.45 7.10
C PHE A 96 -0.07 -13.87 7.94
N TYR A 97 -0.74 -14.99 7.65
CA TYR A 97 -1.74 -15.58 8.54
C TYR A 97 -1.11 -16.00 9.90
N ASN A 98 0.11 -16.55 9.88
CA ASN A 98 0.85 -16.84 11.11
C ASN A 98 1.20 -15.57 11.87
N VAL A 99 1.61 -14.50 11.20
CA VAL A 99 1.87 -13.20 11.86
C VAL A 99 0.59 -12.67 12.50
N GLY A 100 -0.51 -12.59 11.76
CA GLY A 100 -1.80 -12.13 12.28
C GLY A 100 -2.32 -12.98 13.47
N TRP A 101 -2.12 -14.30 13.41
CA TRP A 101 -2.42 -15.21 14.53
C TRP A 101 -1.55 -14.91 15.75
N ASN A 102 -0.24 -14.80 15.55
CA ASN A 102 0.71 -14.58 16.64
C ASN A 102 0.52 -13.21 17.29
N LEU A 103 0.24 -12.15 16.50
CA LEU A 103 -0.15 -10.84 17.03
C LEU A 103 -1.39 -10.94 17.91
N ALA A 104 -2.40 -11.72 17.49
CA ALA A 104 -3.61 -11.93 18.27
C ALA A 104 -3.38 -12.71 19.56
N CYS A 105 -2.33 -13.51 19.64
CA CYS A 105 -1.95 -14.30 20.82
C CYS A 105 -0.91 -13.59 21.71
N SER A 106 -0.35 -12.47 21.31
CA SER A 106 0.85 -11.89 21.93
C SER A 106 0.64 -11.34 23.34
N LYS A 107 -0.60 -11.09 23.74
CA LYS A 107 -0.91 -10.54 25.07
C LYS A 107 -0.76 -11.57 26.20
N ASP A 108 -1.37 -12.73 26.04
CA ASP A 108 -1.51 -13.74 27.10
C ASP A 108 -1.47 -15.20 26.59
N GLY A 109 -1.10 -15.39 25.32
CA GLY A 109 -1.09 -16.68 24.64
C GLY A 109 -2.44 -17.11 24.07
N ASN A 110 -3.54 -16.45 24.43
CA ASN A 110 -4.87 -16.76 23.90
C ASN A 110 -5.16 -15.95 22.65
N TYR A 111 -5.82 -16.56 21.67
CA TYR A 111 -6.20 -15.88 20.45
C TYR A 111 -7.28 -14.81 20.71
N ASN A 112 -6.92 -13.56 20.49
CA ASN A 112 -7.82 -12.42 20.57
C ASN A 112 -7.69 -11.59 19.28
N SER A 113 -8.64 -11.76 18.36
CA SER A 113 -8.62 -11.08 17.05
C SER A 113 -8.65 -9.56 17.17
N THR A 114 -9.43 -9.02 18.11
CA THR A 114 -9.52 -7.56 18.33
C THR A 114 -8.18 -7.00 18.79
N TYR A 115 -7.46 -7.71 19.65
CA TYR A 115 -6.12 -7.31 20.08
C TYR A 115 -5.12 -7.36 18.92
N GLY A 116 -5.14 -8.44 18.11
CA GLY A 116 -4.28 -8.53 16.93
C GLY A 116 -4.55 -7.43 15.89
N THR A 117 -5.82 -7.10 15.65
CA THR A 117 -6.16 -5.99 14.73
C THR A 117 -5.78 -4.63 15.32
N SER A 118 -5.93 -4.40 16.62
CA SER A 118 -5.53 -3.11 17.24
C SER A 118 -4.04 -2.83 17.10
N ILE A 119 -3.18 -3.86 17.14
CA ILE A 119 -1.76 -3.69 16.86
C ILE A 119 -1.55 -3.26 15.40
N MET A 120 -2.15 -3.94 14.45
CA MET A 120 -2.02 -3.58 13.03
C MET A 120 -2.61 -2.20 12.71
N GLN A 121 -3.70 -1.79 13.39
CA GLN A 121 -4.27 -0.45 13.29
C GLN A 121 -3.27 0.62 13.74
N LYS A 122 -2.62 0.42 14.89
CA LYS A 122 -1.57 1.32 15.38
C LYS A 122 -0.49 1.57 14.33
N TYR A 123 0.08 0.51 13.75
CA TYR A 123 1.11 0.67 12.72
C TYR A 123 0.56 1.25 11.40
N ALA A 124 -0.68 0.97 11.04
CA ALA A 124 -1.31 1.58 9.88
C ALA A 124 -1.51 3.10 10.08
N GLU A 125 -1.84 3.55 11.29
CA GLU A 125 -1.92 4.96 11.65
C GLU A 125 -0.54 5.62 11.63
N GLU A 126 0.44 5.03 12.30
CA GLU A 126 1.82 5.54 12.35
C GLU A 126 2.46 5.63 10.96
N LEU A 127 2.19 4.67 10.08
CA LEU A 127 2.66 4.68 8.69
C LEU A 127 1.86 5.63 7.76
N GLY A 128 0.90 6.40 8.30
CA GLY A 128 0.11 7.35 7.52
C GLY A 128 -0.95 6.71 6.60
N LEU A 129 -1.19 5.41 6.74
CA LEU A 129 -2.15 4.67 5.91
C LEU A 129 -3.59 4.86 6.42
N ALA A 130 -3.79 4.91 7.74
CA ALA A 130 -5.11 4.93 8.38
C ALA A 130 -5.50 6.32 8.90
N THR A 131 -4.81 7.37 8.47
CA THR A 131 -5.12 8.77 8.76
C THR A 131 -5.26 9.57 7.46
N THR A 132 -5.97 10.70 7.50
CA THR A 132 -6.05 11.62 6.36
C THR A 132 -4.67 12.17 6.02
N ALA A 133 -4.43 12.42 4.73
CA ALA A 133 -3.12 12.87 4.25
C ALA A 133 -2.89 14.38 4.43
N GLY A 134 -3.98 15.16 4.58
CA GLY A 134 -3.94 16.59 4.86
C GLY A 134 -3.80 17.47 3.63
N ILE A 135 -4.10 16.94 2.42
CA ILE A 135 -4.05 17.73 1.18
C ILE A 135 -5.17 18.79 1.12
N GLU A 136 -5.00 19.78 0.24
CA GLU A 136 -5.88 20.97 0.13
C GLU A 136 -7.22 20.70 -0.56
N ILE A 137 -7.46 19.46 -1.01
CA ILE A 137 -8.74 19.04 -1.62
C ILE A 137 -9.40 17.94 -0.81
N ASP A 138 -10.69 17.70 -1.06
CA ASP A 138 -11.46 16.68 -0.33
C ASP A 138 -10.84 15.29 -0.46
N GLU A 139 -10.61 14.66 0.68
CA GLU A 139 -10.20 13.28 0.81
C GLU A 139 -11.15 12.49 1.71
N LYS A 140 -11.28 11.21 1.43
CA LYS A 140 -12.11 10.32 2.23
C LYS A 140 -11.31 9.75 3.40
N THR A 141 -11.91 9.75 4.60
CA THR A 141 -11.29 9.18 5.79
C THR A 141 -11.03 7.69 5.60
N PRO A 142 -9.78 7.23 5.74
CA PRO A 142 -9.44 5.82 5.61
C PRO A 142 -9.93 4.99 6.80
N HIS A 143 -10.02 3.68 6.59
CA HIS A 143 -10.39 2.74 7.65
C HIS A 143 -9.44 1.56 7.72
N ALA A 144 -8.80 1.35 8.87
CA ALA A 144 -8.04 0.14 9.15
C ALA A 144 -8.97 -0.95 9.71
N SER A 145 -8.85 -2.18 9.20
CA SER A 145 -9.70 -3.30 9.57
C SER A 145 -9.66 -3.58 11.08
N ASN A 146 -10.83 -3.81 11.66
CA ASN A 146 -11.05 -4.17 13.06
C ASN A 146 -11.62 -5.59 13.24
N ILE A 147 -11.67 -6.36 12.18
CA ILE A 147 -12.17 -7.74 12.19
C ILE A 147 -11.09 -8.70 11.70
N SER A 148 -11.10 -9.92 12.23
CA SER A 148 -10.25 -11.03 11.80
C SER A 148 -8.76 -10.66 11.60
N SER A 149 -7.96 -10.70 12.68
CA SER A 149 -6.52 -10.41 12.60
C SER A 149 -5.79 -11.21 11.52
N ILE A 150 -6.23 -12.45 11.25
CA ILE A 150 -5.67 -13.32 10.21
C ILE A 150 -5.92 -12.73 8.81
N GLN A 151 -7.16 -12.33 8.50
CA GLN A 151 -7.51 -11.76 7.21
C GLN A 151 -6.96 -10.33 7.06
N SER A 152 -7.02 -9.54 8.12
CA SER A 152 -6.46 -8.19 8.14
C SER A 152 -4.95 -8.19 7.85
N ALA A 153 -4.21 -9.19 8.33
CA ALA A 153 -2.77 -9.30 8.12
C ALA A 153 -2.35 -9.43 6.64
N ILE A 154 -3.26 -9.81 5.76
CA ILE A 154 -3.04 -9.88 4.31
C ILE A 154 -3.74 -8.74 3.53
N GLY A 155 -4.27 -7.74 4.25
CA GLY A 155 -4.98 -6.61 3.66
C GLY A 155 -6.40 -6.91 3.20
N GLN A 156 -7.00 -7.96 3.73
CA GLN A 156 -8.43 -8.29 3.63
C GLN A 156 -9.16 -7.85 4.90
N GLY A 157 -10.43 -8.15 5.04
CA GLY A 157 -11.26 -7.70 6.14
C GLY A 157 -12.02 -6.44 5.77
N THR A 158 -12.02 -5.44 6.65
CA THR A 158 -12.75 -4.18 6.43
C THR A 158 -11.83 -2.99 6.11
N HIS A 159 -10.59 -3.24 5.72
CA HIS A 159 -9.68 -2.18 5.28
C HIS A 159 -10.25 -1.39 4.09
N GLN A 160 -10.15 -0.06 4.16
CA GLN A 160 -10.55 0.84 3.09
C GLN A 160 -9.56 2.01 2.97
N TYR A 161 -8.81 2.04 1.89
CA TYR A 161 -7.80 3.06 1.62
C TYR A 161 -7.93 3.61 0.20
N SER A 162 -7.69 4.92 0.07
CA SER A 162 -7.58 5.57 -1.23
C SER A 162 -6.18 5.40 -1.82
N CYS A 163 -6.02 5.71 -3.10
CA CYS A 163 -4.71 5.75 -3.74
C CYS A 163 -3.79 6.76 -3.04
N LEU A 164 -4.33 7.88 -2.58
CA LEU A 164 -3.60 8.89 -1.80
C LEU A 164 -3.05 8.33 -0.49
N ASN A 165 -3.86 7.57 0.27
CA ASN A 165 -3.39 6.93 1.50
C ASN A 165 -2.23 5.94 1.22
N LEU A 166 -2.33 5.18 0.13
CA LEU A 166 -1.25 4.26 -0.29
C LEU A 166 0.01 5.01 -0.75
N ALA A 167 -0.13 6.17 -1.39
CA ALA A 167 1.01 7.02 -1.76
C ALA A 167 1.73 7.54 -0.52
N ARG A 168 0.99 8.08 0.46
CA ARG A 168 1.56 8.51 1.75
C ARG A 168 2.25 7.37 2.48
N TYR A 169 1.61 6.22 2.54
CA TYR A 169 2.14 5.01 3.16
C TYR A 169 3.47 4.56 2.54
N VAL A 170 3.55 4.46 1.21
CA VAL A 170 4.79 4.05 0.56
C VAL A 170 5.89 5.10 0.69
N THR A 171 5.54 6.39 0.74
CA THR A 171 6.49 7.48 1.03
C THR A 171 7.08 7.33 2.43
N THR A 172 6.24 7.03 3.44
CA THR A 172 6.70 6.78 4.81
C THR A 172 7.64 5.59 4.90
N ILE A 173 7.35 4.51 4.15
CA ILE A 173 8.23 3.34 4.05
C ILE A 173 9.56 3.74 3.41
N ALA A 174 9.54 4.42 2.25
CA ALA A 174 10.73 4.85 1.54
C ALA A 174 11.66 5.73 2.39
N ASN A 175 11.06 6.59 3.23
CA ASN A 175 11.75 7.49 4.16
C ASN A 175 12.14 6.85 5.50
N THR A 176 12.08 5.52 5.61
CA THR A 176 12.39 4.80 6.86
C THR A 176 11.65 5.35 8.10
N GLY A 177 10.36 5.64 7.91
CA GLY A 177 9.43 5.98 9.00
C GLY A 177 9.06 7.46 9.12
N THR A 178 9.64 8.37 8.36
CA THR A 178 9.20 9.78 8.38
C THR A 178 7.91 9.91 7.57
N CYS A 179 6.79 10.16 8.25
CA CYS A 179 5.48 10.38 7.66
C CYS A 179 5.18 11.87 7.54
N TYR A 180 4.91 12.34 6.34
CA TYR A 180 4.60 13.74 6.07
C TYR A 180 3.09 13.97 5.91
N ASN A 181 2.64 15.17 6.22
CA ASN A 181 1.42 15.72 5.64
C ASN A 181 1.69 15.98 4.16
N LEU A 182 0.78 15.52 3.30
CA LEU A 182 0.93 15.73 1.87
C LEU A 182 0.36 17.10 1.47
N THR A 183 0.89 17.68 0.41
CA THR A 183 0.43 18.94 -0.19
C THR A 183 0.45 18.82 -1.71
N LEU A 184 -0.51 19.48 -2.37
CA LEU A 184 -0.55 19.66 -3.82
C LEU A 184 0.01 21.03 -4.22
N VAL A 185 0.24 21.92 -3.25
CA VAL A 185 0.73 23.28 -3.45
C VAL A 185 2.18 23.35 -2.96
N ASP A 186 3.11 23.46 -3.88
CA ASP A 186 4.53 23.66 -3.58
C ASP A 186 4.78 25.06 -3.00
N LYS A 187 4.35 26.09 -3.74
CA LYS A 187 4.53 27.49 -3.35
C LYS A 187 3.45 28.39 -3.95
N ILE A 188 3.26 29.55 -3.34
CA ILE A 188 2.42 30.63 -3.85
C ILE A 188 3.30 31.83 -4.13
N THR A 189 3.20 32.40 -5.34
CA THR A 189 3.90 33.62 -5.75
C THR A 189 2.90 34.72 -6.08
N ASP A 190 3.34 36.00 -5.99
CA ASP A 190 2.58 37.13 -6.50
C ASP A 190 2.67 37.21 -8.05
N ALA A 191 2.04 38.21 -8.66
CA ALA A 191 2.04 38.40 -10.11
C ALA A 191 3.43 38.71 -10.68
N GLU A 192 4.32 39.24 -9.85
CA GLU A 192 5.71 39.57 -10.18
C GLU A 192 6.66 38.38 -9.98
N GLY A 193 6.16 37.24 -9.45
CA GLY A 193 6.92 36.03 -9.21
C GLY A 193 7.63 35.97 -7.86
N ASN A 194 7.41 36.95 -6.95
CA ASN A 194 7.97 36.90 -5.62
C ASN A 194 7.27 35.86 -4.76
N LEU A 195 8.01 35.16 -3.90
CA LEU A 195 7.47 34.17 -3.01
C LEU A 195 6.55 34.81 -1.95
N VAL A 196 5.27 34.43 -1.95
CA VAL A 196 4.28 34.85 -0.93
C VAL A 196 4.19 33.81 0.17
N ARG A 197 4.19 32.53 -0.20
CA ARG A 197 4.12 31.40 0.74
C ARG A 197 4.88 30.21 0.18
N ASP A 198 5.71 29.62 1.01
CA ASP A 198 6.33 28.32 0.79
C ASP A 198 5.57 27.25 1.58
N ASN A 199 5.25 26.15 0.93
CA ASN A 199 4.65 24.99 1.59
C ASN A 199 5.74 23.91 1.78
N SER A 200 6.67 24.18 2.69
CA SER A 200 7.68 23.20 3.07
C SER A 200 7.03 21.93 3.64
N ALA A 201 7.71 20.81 3.46
CA ALA A 201 7.25 19.52 3.95
C ALA A 201 7.07 19.53 5.49
N GLU A 202 5.88 19.18 5.96
CA GLU A 202 5.54 19.08 7.37
C GLU A 202 5.51 17.62 7.80
N VAL A 203 6.32 17.27 8.82
CA VAL A 203 6.33 15.93 9.41
C VAL A 203 5.07 15.77 10.27
N SER A 204 4.24 14.82 9.91
CA SER A 204 3.05 14.45 10.66
C SER A 204 3.35 13.50 11.82
N ASN A 205 4.25 12.52 11.55
CA ASN A 205 4.60 11.47 12.51
C ASN A 205 5.94 10.83 12.13
N THR A 206 6.57 10.16 13.10
CA THR A 206 7.76 9.35 12.90
C THR A 206 7.52 7.95 13.47
N VAL A 207 7.73 6.94 12.65
CA VAL A 207 7.62 5.52 13.05
C VAL A 207 8.97 5.09 13.63
N ASP A 208 9.03 4.96 14.95
CA ASP A 208 10.26 4.59 15.67
C ASP A 208 10.39 3.06 15.74
N VAL A 209 10.95 2.48 14.68
CA VAL A 209 11.29 1.06 14.64
C VAL A 209 12.76 0.87 14.25
N SER A 210 13.33 -0.28 14.58
CA SER A 210 14.75 -0.55 14.38
C SER A 210 15.18 -0.43 12.91
N SER A 211 16.44 -0.03 12.68
CA SER A 211 17.05 -0.04 11.34
C SER A 211 17.04 -1.43 10.70
N THR A 212 17.11 -2.48 11.50
CA THR A 212 16.97 -3.87 11.04
C THR A 212 15.58 -4.13 10.47
N THR A 213 14.52 -3.60 11.11
CA THR A 213 13.13 -3.71 10.61
C THR A 213 13.03 -3.08 9.23
N TRP A 214 13.50 -1.84 9.06
CA TRP A 214 13.51 -1.17 7.76
C TRP A 214 14.31 -1.93 6.71
N SER A 215 15.51 -2.39 7.06
CA SER A 215 16.36 -3.15 6.14
C SER A 215 15.69 -4.43 5.64
N LEU A 216 15.06 -5.21 6.52
CA LEU A 216 14.37 -6.45 6.13
C LEU A 216 13.16 -6.18 5.23
N VAL A 217 12.38 -5.16 5.55
CA VAL A 217 11.21 -4.77 4.77
C VAL A 217 11.61 -4.24 3.40
N HIS A 218 12.55 -3.31 3.34
CA HIS A 218 13.06 -2.76 2.08
C HIS A 218 13.66 -3.84 1.19
N THR A 219 14.48 -4.76 1.77
CA THR A 219 15.04 -5.90 1.04
C THR A 219 13.93 -6.77 0.46
N GLY A 220 12.88 -7.08 1.24
CA GLY A 220 11.75 -7.88 0.76
C GLY A 220 11.00 -7.19 -0.39
N MET A 221 10.80 -5.88 -0.30
CA MET A 221 10.19 -5.09 -1.37
C MET A 221 11.07 -4.98 -2.62
N GLN A 222 12.39 -4.84 -2.45
CA GLN A 222 13.34 -4.81 -3.56
C GLN A 222 13.37 -6.17 -4.28
N MET A 223 13.45 -7.27 -3.54
CA MET A 223 13.36 -8.62 -4.12
C MET A 223 12.05 -8.84 -4.87
N ALA A 224 10.92 -8.30 -4.39
CA ALA A 224 9.65 -8.34 -5.11
C ALA A 224 9.72 -7.54 -6.42
N GLY A 225 10.26 -6.33 -6.37
CA GLY A 225 10.46 -5.48 -7.56
C GLY A 225 11.27 -6.15 -8.66
N GLU A 226 12.31 -6.90 -8.29
CA GLU A 226 13.14 -7.68 -9.23
C GLU A 226 12.37 -8.79 -9.95
N THR A 227 11.31 -9.33 -9.34
CA THR A 227 10.44 -10.34 -10.00
C THR A 227 9.49 -9.73 -11.03
N TYR A 228 9.27 -8.42 -10.98
CA TYR A 228 8.35 -7.73 -11.89
C TYR A 228 9.09 -7.28 -13.15
N ALA A 229 9.03 -8.08 -14.21
CA ALA A 229 9.81 -7.87 -15.44
C ALA A 229 9.76 -6.44 -15.99
N LYS A 230 8.60 -5.77 -15.95
CA LYS A 230 8.43 -4.38 -16.43
C LYS A 230 9.20 -3.36 -15.57
N LEU A 231 9.32 -3.57 -14.26
CA LEU A 231 10.11 -2.72 -13.37
C LEU A 231 11.60 -3.06 -13.47
N ASN A 232 11.95 -4.33 -13.50
CA ASN A 232 13.33 -4.79 -13.60
C ASN A 232 14.04 -4.33 -14.90
N GLN A 233 13.28 -4.13 -15.98
CA GLN A 233 13.79 -3.65 -17.26
C GLN A 233 14.17 -2.16 -17.28
N LEU A 234 13.84 -1.39 -16.23
CA LEU A 234 14.12 0.06 -16.19
C LEU A 234 15.59 0.40 -15.89
N GLY A 235 16.41 -0.59 -15.52
CA GLY A 235 17.86 -0.41 -15.36
C GLY A 235 18.29 0.15 -14.00
N TYR A 236 17.35 0.42 -13.10
CA TYR A 236 17.62 0.80 -11.70
C TYR A 236 16.77 -0.03 -10.73
N LYS A 237 17.24 -0.16 -9.50
CA LYS A 237 16.54 -0.97 -8.50
C LYS A 237 15.29 -0.27 -7.99
N ILE A 238 14.18 -0.99 -7.97
CA ILE A 238 12.89 -0.52 -7.48
C ILE A 238 12.41 -1.45 -6.38
N ALA A 239 12.08 -0.89 -5.22
CA ALA A 239 11.36 -1.61 -4.19
C ALA A 239 9.85 -1.54 -4.48
N ALA A 240 9.17 -2.69 -4.48
CA ALA A 240 7.75 -2.73 -4.85
C ALA A 240 6.98 -3.81 -4.07
N LYS A 241 5.67 -3.62 -3.97
CA LYS A 241 4.74 -4.66 -3.50
C LYS A 241 3.43 -4.53 -4.25
N THR A 242 3.00 -5.62 -4.86
CA THR A 242 1.67 -5.71 -5.50
C THR A 242 0.61 -6.18 -4.53
N GLY A 243 -0.61 -5.76 -4.79
CA GLY A 243 -1.82 -6.21 -4.13
C GLY A 243 -2.87 -6.64 -5.14
N THR A 244 -3.61 -7.67 -4.77
CA THR A 244 -4.84 -8.07 -5.43
C THR A 244 -5.87 -8.23 -4.33
N ALA A 245 -6.97 -7.50 -4.41
CA ALA A 245 -8.00 -7.52 -3.40
C ALA A 245 -9.35 -7.87 -4.02
N GLN A 246 -9.97 -8.90 -3.49
CA GLN A 246 -11.33 -9.30 -3.84
C GLN A 246 -12.29 -8.69 -2.83
N GLU A 247 -13.16 -7.79 -3.28
CA GLU A 247 -14.24 -7.22 -2.45
C GLU A 247 -15.56 -7.96 -2.68
N ARG A 248 -15.80 -8.41 -3.91
CA ARG A 248 -17.00 -9.15 -4.29
C ARG A 248 -16.65 -10.31 -5.19
N THR A 249 -17.31 -11.44 -5.01
CA THR A 249 -17.12 -12.64 -5.85
C THR A 249 -17.68 -12.49 -7.27
N THR A 250 -18.49 -11.45 -7.50
CA THR A 250 -19.14 -11.17 -8.79
C THR A 250 -18.44 -10.10 -9.62
N GLU A 251 -17.42 -9.44 -9.05
CA GLU A 251 -16.65 -8.39 -9.71
C GLU A 251 -15.17 -8.80 -9.78
N PRO A 252 -14.42 -8.31 -10.79
CA PRO A 252 -12.99 -8.54 -10.86
C PRO A 252 -12.25 -7.96 -9.67
N ASP A 253 -11.14 -8.56 -9.30
CA ASP A 253 -10.26 -8.09 -8.24
C ASP A 253 -9.69 -6.71 -8.54
N HIS A 254 -9.44 -5.91 -7.51
CA HIS A 254 -8.71 -4.66 -7.62
C HIS A 254 -7.21 -4.96 -7.77
N ALA A 255 -6.55 -4.28 -8.71
CA ALA A 255 -5.11 -4.37 -8.90
C ALA A 255 -4.42 -3.16 -8.26
N THR A 256 -3.44 -3.42 -7.41
CA THR A 256 -2.72 -2.40 -6.65
C THR A 256 -1.22 -2.63 -6.72
N ILE A 257 -0.44 -1.57 -6.74
CA ILE A 257 1.00 -1.60 -6.48
C ILE A 257 1.41 -0.37 -5.67
N ILE A 258 2.32 -0.57 -4.75
CA ILE A 258 3.12 0.47 -4.10
C ILE A 258 4.58 0.23 -4.43
N SER A 259 5.34 1.29 -4.70
CA SER A 259 6.75 1.18 -5.03
C SER A 259 7.49 2.49 -4.79
N PHE A 260 8.82 2.41 -4.65
CA PHE A 260 9.69 3.58 -4.60
C PHE A 260 11.01 3.30 -5.34
N ALA A 261 11.61 4.36 -5.85
CA ALA A 261 12.87 4.32 -6.60
C ALA A 261 13.67 5.62 -6.44
N PRO A 262 15.03 5.56 -6.62
CA PRO A 262 15.85 4.36 -6.59
C PRO A 262 15.83 3.67 -5.22
N TYR A 263 16.08 2.37 -5.15
CA TYR A 263 16.08 1.63 -3.88
C TYR A 263 17.07 2.18 -2.85
N ASP A 264 18.30 2.47 -3.30
CA ASP A 264 19.39 2.88 -2.42
C ASP A 264 19.27 4.35 -1.93
N ASN A 265 18.58 5.21 -2.68
CA ASN A 265 18.31 6.62 -2.35
C ASN A 265 16.96 7.03 -2.93
N PRO A 266 15.83 6.77 -2.24
CA PRO A 266 14.50 7.02 -2.77
C PRO A 266 14.26 8.51 -3.12
N GLU A 267 13.83 8.77 -4.35
CA GLU A 267 13.49 10.10 -4.87
C GLU A 267 12.00 10.21 -5.19
N VAL A 268 11.39 9.09 -5.60
CA VAL A 268 9.98 9.05 -5.96
C VAL A 268 9.29 7.81 -5.44
N ALA A 269 8.10 7.99 -4.92
CA ALA A 269 7.21 6.92 -4.49
C ALA A 269 5.96 6.90 -5.37
N VAL A 270 5.52 5.71 -5.76
CA VAL A 270 4.39 5.51 -6.68
C VAL A 270 3.38 4.56 -6.06
N ALA A 271 2.12 4.97 -6.05
CA ALA A 271 0.99 4.10 -5.75
C ALA A 271 0.03 4.09 -6.94
N VAL A 272 -0.42 2.90 -7.32
CA VAL A 272 -1.43 2.71 -8.37
C VAL A 272 -2.54 1.85 -7.82
N VAL A 273 -3.77 2.28 -7.98
CA VAL A 273 -4.98 1.53 -7.69
C VAL A 273 -5.84 1.47 -8.95
N MET A 274 -6.13 0.29 -9.42
CA MET A 274 -7.00 0.04 -10.57
C MET A 274 -8.22 -0.75 -10.07
N PRO A 275 -9.35 -0.08 -9.79
CA PRO A 275 -10.57 -0.78 -9.43
C PRO A 275 -10.98 -1.73 -10.54
N ASN A 276 -11.30 -2.98 -10.17
CA ASN A 276 -11.65 -4.04 -11.13
C ASN A 276 -10.58 -4.32 -12.20
N GLY A 277 -9.29 -4.12 -11.84
CA GLY A 277 -8.16 -4.22 -12.76
C GLY A 277 -7.74 -5.65 -13.11
N TYR A 278 -8.43 -6.66 -12.65
CA TYR A 278 -8.24 -8.11 -12.83
C TYR A 278 -6.92 -8.64 -12.26
N ALA A 279 -5.80 -8.09 -12.67
CA ALA A 279 -4.48 -8.60 -12.31
C ALA A 279 -3.50 -7.47 -11.99
N SER A 280 -2.58 -7.72 -11.08
CA SER A 280 -1.54 -6.75 -10.69
C SER A 280 -0.60 -6.35 -11.84
N SER A 281 -0.55 -7.11 -12.95
CA SER A 281 0.26 -6.80 -14.13
C SER A 281 -0.04 -5.41 -14.71
N SER A 282 -1.31 -5.00 -14.76
CA SER A 282 -1.72 -3.69 -15.26
C SER A 282 -1.24 -2.56 -14.34
N ALA A 283 -1.32 -2.76 -13.01
CA ALA A 283 -0.79 -1.80 -12.05
C ALA A 283 0.74 -1.69 -12.11
N ILE A 284 1.45 -2.81 -12.34
CA ILE A 284 2.91 -2.84 -12.55
C ILE A 284 3.29 -2.04 -13.79
N GLU A 285 2.59 -2.24 -14.91
CA GLU A 285 2.85 -1.52 -16.17
C GLU A 285 2.63 -0.02 -16.02
N THR A 286 1.55 0.37 -15.34
CA THR A 286 1.28 1.78 -15.05
C THR A 286 2.39 2.40 -14.21
N ALA A 287 2.83 1.72 -13.13
CA ALA A 287 3.95 2.19 -12.31
C ALA A 287 5.25 2.31 -13.12
N ALA A 288 5.54 1.34 -14.00
CA ALA A 288 6.71 1.40 -14.88
C ALA A 288 6.67 2.62 -15.82
N ASN A 289 5.49 2.95 -16.36
CA ASN A 289 5.33 4.13 -17.22
C ASN A 289 5.51 5.44 -16.43
N VAL A 290 5.04 5.52 -15.18
CA VAL A 290 5.29 6.66 -14.30
C VAL A 290 6.79 6.87 -14.10
N TYR A 291 7.53 5.79 -13.79
CA TYR A 291 8.99 5.88 -13.63
C TYR A 291 9.71 6.29 -14.90
N LYS A 292 9.33 5.76 -16.08
CA LYS A 292 9.89 6.18 -17.37
C LYS A 292 9.70 7.66 -17.60
N SER A 293 8.49 8.17 -17.41
CA SER A 293 8.18 9.58 -17.56
C SER A 293 8.96 10.45 -16.57
N TYR A 294 9.06 10.03 -15.31
CA TYR A 294 9.78 10.78 -14.28
C TYR A 294 11.27 10.89 -14.57
N TYR A 295 11.92 9.80 -15.00
CA TYR A 295 13.35 9.77 -15.28
C TYR A 295 13.70 10.10 -16.75
N GLY A 296 12.73 10.46 -17.58
CA GLY A 296 12.97 10.89 -18.97
C GLY A 296 13.35 9.76 -19.92
N ALA A 297 12.96 8.53 -19.65
CA ALA A 297 13.27 7.36 -20.48
C ALA A 297 12.28 7.14 -21.65
N ASP A 298 11.37 8.09 -21.91
CA ASP A 298 10.35 7.95 -22.96
C ASP A 298 10.84 8.36 -24.37
N GLU A 299 12.12 8.75 -24.53
CA GLU A 299 12.68 9.24 -25.82
C GLU A 299 13.96 8.47 -26.24
N ALA A 300 13.96 7.14 -26.17
CA ALA A 300 15.05 6.35 -26.75
C ALA A 300 14.52 5.22 -27.62
#